data_70507752853929544a5ac5111263c88e
#
_entry.id   70507752853929544a5ac5111263c88e
#
_cell.length_a   1.000
_cell.length_b   1.000
_cell.length_c   1.000
_cell.angle_alpha   90.00
_cell.angle_beta   90.00
_cell.angle_gamma   90.00
#
_symmetry.space_group_name_H-M   'P 1'
#
loop_
_entity.id
_entity.type
_entity.pdbx_description
1 polymer ?
#
loop_
_entity_poly.entity_id
_entity_poly.type
_entity_poly.pdbx_seq_one_letter_code
_entity_poly.pdbx_strand_id
1 'polypeptide(L)'
;MLSSVIRLIWLQIGSMTAVCEMSDELERIRARKIAEMAEESRESGRLSQMRKPVELSDSDFKSTIDTNHLVVVDCWAAWCYPCRLIAPVVEELASKYGSAALFAKLNVDENPLTASAYGIQSIPTILIIKDGVEVDRIVGAMPKEQIEAVLKKHL
;
A
#
# COMPACT_ATOMS: atom_id res chain seq x y z
N MET A 1 21.27 61.82 38.25
CA MET A 1 21.62 61.50 36.84
C MET A 1 21.93 60.03 36.56
N LEU A 2 21.73 59.09 37.51
CA LEU A 2 21.97 57.63 37.29
C LEU A 2 20.71 56.83 36.85
N SER A 3 19.55 57.47 36.84
CA SER A 3 18.27 56.76 36.59
C SER A 3 17.96 56.47 35.11
N SER A 4 18.53 57.25 34.17
CA SER A 4 18.25 57.09 32.73
C SER A 4 19.07 55.95 32.05
N VAL A 5 20.29 55.71 32.54
CA VAL A 5 21.17 54.70 31.97
C VAL A 5 20.68 53.26 32.30
N ILE A 6 20.17 53.07 33.52
CA ILE A 6 19.63 51.77 33.99
C ILE A 6 18.37 51.39 33.22
N ARG A 7 17.50 52.34 32.82
CA ARG A 7 16.31 52.08 32.00
C ARG A 7 16.66 51.65 30.56
N LEU A 8 17.71 52.23 29.97
CA LEU A 8 18.17 51.84 28.64
C LEU A 8 18.76 50.43 28.59
N ILE A 9 19.48 50.03 29.64
CA ILE A 9 20.05 48.66 29.77
C ILE A 9 18.93 47.61 29.92
N TRP A 10 17.86 47.88 30.69
CA TRP A 10 16.73 46.97 30.85
C TRP A 10 15.91 46.78 29.57
N LEU A 11 15.80 47.83 28.72
CA LEU A 11 15.14 47.72 27.40
C LEU A 11 15.93 46.84 26.41
N GLN A 12 17.25 46.82 26.50
CA GLN A 12 18.10 46.01 25.63
C GLN A 12 18.16 44.53 26.06
N ILE A 13 18.07 44.25 27.35
CA ILE A 13 18.04 42.87 27.90
C ILE A 13 16.70 42.18 27.59
N GLY A 14 15.58 42.92 27.67
CA GLY A 14 14.26 42.42 27.32
C GLY A 14 14.11 42.02 25.84
N SER A 15 14.85 42.69 24.91
CA SER A 15 14.87 42.35 23.50
C SER A 15 15.69 41.07 23.18
N MET A 16 16.72 40.77 24.01
CA MET A 16 17.59 39.62 23.82
C MET A 16 16.96 38.32 24.31
N THR A 17 16.12 38.38 25.35
CA THR A 17 15.37 37.21 25.82
C THR A 17 14.26 36.80 24.88
N ALA A 18 13.56 37.75 24.24
CA ALA A 18 12.51 37.49 23.27
C ALA A 18 13.04 36.84 21.97
N VAL A 19 14.27 37.17 21.57
CA VAL A 19 14.92 36.54 20.40
C VAL A 19 15.36 35.09 20.71
N CYS A 20 15.79 34.82 21.96
CA CYS A 20 16.16 33.47 22.37
C CYS A 20 14.93 32.55 22.46
N GLU A 21 13.82 33.03 23.05
CA GLU A 21 12.55 32.27 23.10
C GLU A 21 11.98 31.98 21.73
N MET A 22 12.12 32.90 20.79
CA MET A 22 11.65 32.73 19.40
C MET A 22 12.49 31.71 18.61
N SER A 23 13.78 31.57 18.93
CA SER A 23 14.63 30.54 18.30
C SER A 23 14.30 29.14 18.84
N ASP A 24 14.04 29.00 20.12
CA ASP A 24 13.63 27.74 20.75
C ASP A 24 12.26 27.25 20.23
N GLU A 25 11.33 28.16 20.02
CA GLU A 25 10.01 27.85 19.45
C GLU A 25 10.12 27.36 18.01
N LEU A 26 10.97 28.02 17.20
CA LEU A 26 11.26 27.59 15.82
C LEU A 26 11.92 26.20 15.75
N GLU A 27 12.82 25.89 16.68
CA GLU A 27 13.45 24.58 16.73
C GLU A 27 12.44 23.49 17.14
N ARG A 28 11.55 23.78 18.07
CA ARG A 28 10.46 22.86 18.47
C ARG A 28 9.50 22.59 17.32
N ILE A 29 9.11 23.62 16.56
CA ILE A 29 8.25 23.48 15.39
C ILE A 29 8.94 22.66 14.31
N ARG A 30 10.22 22.90 14.05
CA ARG A 30 11.02 22.13 13.09
C ARG A 30 11.16 20.67 13.50
N ALA A 31 11.48 20.39 14.77
CA ALA A 31 11.60 19.04 15.29
C ALA A 31 10.27 18.27 15.21
N ARG A 32 9.16 18.93 15.55
CA ARG A 32 7.82 18.37 15.42
C ARG A 32 7.46 18.07 13.97
N LYS A 33 7.77 18.97 13.03
CA LYS A 33 7.51 18.79 11.62
C LYS A 33 8.35 17.65 11.02
N ILE A 34 9.61 17.54 11.43
CA ILE A 34 10.49 16.43 11.00
C ILE A 34 9.99 15.09 11.54
N ALA A 35 9.52 15.03 12.79
CA ALA A 35 8.95 13.82 13.37
C ALA A 35 7.65 13.41 12.65
N GLU A 36 6.78 14.35 12.36
CA GLU A 36 5.52 14.15 11.62
C GLU A 36 5.79 13.62 10.20
N MET A 37 6.74 14.23 9.48
CA MET A 37 7.16 13.77 8.15
C MET A 37 7.84 12.38 8.18
N ALA A 38 8.58 12.06 9.24
CA ALA A 38 9.22 10.75 9.41
C ALA A 38 8.18 9.66 9.70
N GLU A 39 7.13 9.98 10.42
CA GLU A 39 6.03 9.08 10.73
C GLU A 39 5.16 8.82 9.50
N GLU A 40 4.83 9.87 8.75
CA GLU A 40 4.13 9.80 7.46
C GLU A 40 4.93 9.00 6.41
N SER A 41 6.25 9.14 6.39
CA SER A 41 7.16 8.36 5.53
C SER A 41 7.21 6.88 5.94
N ARG A 42 7.17 6.56 7.24
CA ARG A 42 7.12 5.17 7.74
C ARG A 42 5.79 4.52 7.44
N GLU A 43 4.70 5.24 7.58
CA GLU A 43 3.35 4.76 7.27
C GLU A 43 3.16 4.56 5.77
N SER A 44 3.66 5.47 4.94
CA SER A 44 3.72 5.32 3.48
C SER A 44 4.58 4.13 3.05
N GLY A 45 5.71 3.89 3.70
CA GLY A 45 6.56 2.72 3.47
C GLY A 45 5.88 1.40 3.87
N ARG A 46 5.14 1.37 4.96
CA ARG A 46 4.34 0.23 5.42
C ARG A 46 3.20 -0.08 4.45
N LEU A 47 2.45 0.95 4.03
CA LEU A 47 1.40 0.85 3.03
C LEU A 47 1.94 0.42 1.66
N SER A 48 3.15 0.85 1.28
CA SER A 48 3.81 0.42 0.04
C SER A 48 4.23 -1.05 0.07
N GLN A 49 4.64 -1.60 1.23
CA GLN A 49 4.92 -3.02 1.39
C GLN A 49 3.65 -3.88 1.38
N MET A 50 2.53 -3.38 1.90
CA MET A 50 1.22 -4.05 1.85
C MET A 50 0.55 -3.98 0.46
N ARG A 51 1.10 -3.21 -0.47
CA ARG A 51 0.56 -3.03 -1.83
C ARG A 51 1.18 -3.96 -2.88
N LYS A 52 2.09 -4.85 -2.50
CA LYS A 52 2.58 -5.90 -3.38
C LYS A 52 1.69 -7.13 -3.29
N PRO A 53 1.45 -7.84 -4.41
CA PRO A 53 0.72 -9.10 -4.37
C PRO A 53 1.39 -10.10 -3.41
N VAL A 54 0.59 -10.76 -2.59
CA VAL A 54 1.02 -11.78 -1.62
C VAL A 54 1.04 -13.14 -2.32
N GLU A 55 2.10 -13.93 -2.12
CA GLU A 55 2.11 -15.31 -2.60
C GLU A 55 1.19 -16.16 -1.71
N LEU A 56 0.28 -16.92 -2.33
CA LEU A 56 -0.63 -17.84 -1.64
C LEU A 56 -0.28 -19.30 -1.97
N SER A 57 -0.54 -20.15 -0.98
CA SER A 57 -0.45 -21.59 -1.10
C SER A 57 -1.81 -22.28 -0.86
N ASP A 58 -1.91 -23.57 -1.20
CA ASP A 58 -3.11 -24.37 -0.92
C ASP A 58 -3.52 -24.31 0.56
N SER A 59 -2.57 -24.14 1.49
CA SER A 59 -2.83 -24.07 2.93
C SER A 59 -3.43 -22.75 3.40
N ASP A 60 -3.06 -21.64 2.78
CA ASP A 60 -3.42 -20.29 3.24
C ASP A 60 -4.56 -19.67 2.42
N PHE A 61 -4.80 -20.22 1.22
CA PHE A 61 -5.77 -19.67 0.28
C PHE A 61 -7.15 -19.48 0.91
N LYS A 62 -7.68 -20.55 1.51
CA LYS A 62 -9.03 -20.51 2.12
C LYS A 62 -9.12 -19.50 3.24
N SER A 63 -8.15 -19.48 4.16
CA SER A 63 -8.14 -18.53 5.27
C SER A 63 -8.00 -17.09 4.79
N THR A 64 -7.23 -16.87 3.73
CA THR A 64 -7.03 -15.53 3.15
C THR A 64 -8.30 -14.98 2.53
N ILE A 65 -9.04 -15.79 1.75
CA ILE A 65 -10.28 -15.33 1.12
C ILE A 65 -11.42 -15.15 2.13
N ASP A 66 -11.43 -15.90 3.24
CA ASP A 66 -12.45 -15.77 4.28
C ASP A 66 -12.24 -14.56 5.20
N THR A 67 -10.99 -14.10 5.33
CA THR A 67 -10.64 -12.97 6.21
C THR A 67 -10.63 -11.63 5.50
N ASN A 68 -10.63 -11.61 4.17
CA ASN A 68 -10.57 -10.37 3.38
C ASN A 68 -11.83 -10.18 2.55
N HIS A 69 -12.38 -8.98 2.58
CA HIS A 69 -13.63 -8.64 1.87
C HIS A 69 -13.50 -8.80 0.36
N LEU A 70 -12.37 -8.38 -0.24
CA LEU A 70 -12.12 -8.48 -1.68
C LEU A 70 -10.68 -8.96 -1.91
N VAL A 71 -10.55 -10.07 -2.62
CA VAL A 71 -9.25 -10.67 -2.98
C VAL A 71 -9.16 -10.86 -4.49
N VAL A 72 -8.06 -10.41 -5.06
CA VAL A 72 -7.73 -10.56 -6.49
C VAL A 72 -6.55 -11.50 -6.61
N VAL A 73 -6.76 -12.70 -7.18
CA VAL A 73 -5.73 -13.74 -7.25
C VAL A 73 -5.28 -13.94 -8.69
N ASP A 74 -4.01 -13.67 -8.96
CA ASP A 74 -3.35 -13.97 -10.24
C ASP A 74 -2.84 -15.42 -10.22
N CYS A 75 -3.49 -16.30 -10.99
CA CYS A 75 -3.09 -17.69 -11.17
C CYS A 75 -2.05 -17.77 -12.31
N TRP A 76 -0.84 -18.19 -11.98
CA TRP A 76 0.30 -18.17 -12.87
C TRP A 76 1.18 -19.43 -12.75
N ALA A 77 2.14 -19.59 -13.66
CA ALA A 77 3.20 -20.58 -13.57
C ALA A 77 4.52 -20.03 -14.15
N ALA A 78 5.66 -20.60 -13.73
CA ALA A 78 6.99 -20.13 -14.12
C ALA A 78 7.25 -20.20 -15.64
N TRP A 79 6.71 -21.21 -16.32
CA TRP A 79 6.81 -21.41 -17.76
C TRP A 79 5.85 -20.57 -18.60
N CYS A 80 4.87 -19.92 -17.95
CA CYS A 80 3.81 -19.16 -18.62
C CYS A 80 4.33 -17.78 -19.09
N TYR A 81 4.65 -17.65 -20.37
CA TYR A 81 5.09 -16.36 -20.92
C TYR A 81 4.03 -15.24 -20.83
N PRO A 82 2.74 -15.48 -21.20
CA PRO A 82 1.73 -14.43 -21.09
C PRO A 82 1.48 -13.99 -19.63
N CYS A 83 1.68 -14.88 -18.62
CA CYS A 83 1.59 -14.50 -17.21
C CYS A 83 2.65 -13.45 -16.84
N ARG A 84 3.87 -13.57 -17.38
CA ARG A 84 4.94 -12.58 -17.15
C ARG A 84 4.63 -11.21 -17.76
N LEU A 85 3.83 -11.16 -18.81
CA LEU A 85 3.41 -9.89 -19.43
C LEU A 85 2.39 -9.14 -18.56
N ILE A 86 1.50 -9.86 -17.86
CA ILE A 86 0.49 -9.21 -17.02
C ILE A 86 0.98 -8.99 -15.57
N ALA A 87 2.05 -9.65 -15.13
CA ALA A 87 2.58 -9.50 -13.77
C ALA A 87 2.81 -8.03 -13.37
N PRO A 88 3.48 -7.17 -14.17
CA PRO A 88 3.63 -5.76 -13.84
C PRO A 88 2.30 -4.99 -13.79
N VAL A 89 1.31 -5.41 -14.57
CA VAL A 89 -0.03 -4.81 -14.55
C VAL A 89 -0.73 -5.13 -13.22
N VAL A 90 -0.65 -6.38 -12.76
CA VAL A 90 -1.21 -6.81 -11.47
C VAL A 90 -0.52 -6.07 -10.31
N GLU A 91 0.81 -5.90 -10.36
CA GLU A 91 1.57 -5.14 -9.36
C GLU A 91 1.18 -3.66 -9.33
N GLU A 92 0.96 -3.05 -10.49
CA GLU A 92 0.49 -1.67 -10.60
C GLU A 92 -0.93 -1.52 -10.03
N LEU A 93 -1.84 -2.45 -10.34
CA LEU A 93 -3.19 -2.47 -9.79
C LEU A 93 -3.18 -2.70 -8.28
N ALA A 94 -2.30 -3.56 -7.77
CA ALA A 94 -2.08 -3.77 -6.34
C ALA A 94 -1.61 -2.49 -5.65
N SER A 95 -0.69 -1.74 -6.25
CA SER A 95 -0.25 -0.45 -5.73
C SER A 95 -1.38 0.59 -5.70
N LYS A 96 -2.26 0.57 -6.69
CA LYS A 96 -3.36 1.52 -6.82
C LYS A 96 -4.56 1.19 -5.93
N TYR A 97 -4.93 -0.07 -5.84
CA TYR A 97 -6.16 -0.54 -5.18
C TYR A 97 -5.93 -1.39 -3.92
N GLY A 98 -4.69 -1.56 -3.49
CA GLY A 98 -4.32 -2.40 -2.35
C GLY A 98 -4.88 -1.95 -0.98
N SER A 99 -5.50 -0.76 -0.90
CA SER A 99 -6.27 -0.33 0.27
C SER A 99 -7.71 -0.85 0.27
N ALA A 100 -8.24 -1.22 -0.90
CA ALA A 100 -9.63 -1.67 -1.07
C ALA A 100 -9.72 -3.18 -1.39
N ALA A 101 -8.66 -3.80 -1.93
CA ALA A 101 -8.59 -5.20 -2.29
C ALA A 101 -7.22 -5.79 -1.96
N LEU A 102 -7.19 -7.01 -1.46
CA LEU A 102 -5.95 -7.78 -1.33
C LEU A 102 -5.59 -8.37 -2.69
N PHE A 103 -4.37 -8.10 -3.15
CA PHE A 103 -3.82 -8.73 -4.35
C PHE A 103 -2.94 -9.90 -3.96
N ALA A 104 -3.10 -11.02 -4.65
CA ALA A 104 -2.37 -12.24 -4.39
C ALA A 104 -1.94 -12.92 -5.68
N LYS A 105 -0.95 -13.80 -5.58
CA LYS A 105 -0.46 -14.66 -6.65
C LYS A 105 -0.54 -16.11 -6.21
N LEU A 106 -0.96 -16.99 -7.11
CA LEU A 106 -1.03 -18.43 -6.89
C LEU A 106 -0.28 -19.17 -8.00
N ASN A 107 0.80 -19.84 -7.68
CA ASN A 107 1.48 -20.73 -8.62
C ASN A 107 0.68 -22.03 -8.77
N VAL A 108 0.08 -22.27 -9.93
CA VAL A 108 -0.80 -23.44 -10.16
C VAL A 108 -0.06 -24.77 -10.17
N ASP A 109 1.23 -24.79 -10.48
CA ASP A 109 2.06 -26.01 -10.45
C ASP A 109 2.35 -26.46 -9.02
N GLU A 110 2.49 -25.51 -8.09
CA GLU A 110 2.77 -25.76 -6.68
C GLU A 110 1.49 -25.93 -5.84
N ASN A 111 0.34 -25.46 -6.37
CA ASN A 111 -0.93 -25.40 -5.66
C ASN A 111 -2.06 -26.07 -6.47
N PRO A 112 -1.93 -27.38 -6.78
CA PRO A 112 -2.88 -28.07 -7.65
C PRO A 112 -4.26 -28.27 -7.00
N LEU A 113 -4.38 -28.27 -5.67
CA LEU A 113 -5.67 -28.42 -4.99
C LEU A 113 -6.55 -27.20 -5.21
N THR A 114 -6.00 -26.02 -5.01
CA THR A 114 -6.71 -24.75 -5.25
C THR A 114 -7.01 -24.58 -6.74
N ALA A 115 -6.02 -24.83 -7.61
CA ALA A 115 -6.22 -24.72 -9.07
C ALA A 115 -7.35 -25.64 -9.54
N SER A 116 -7.44 -26.87 -9.04
CA SER A 116 -8.52 -27.80 -9.33
C SER A 116 -9.87 -27.38 -8.76
N ALA A 117 -9.89 -26.92 -7.49
CA ALA A 117 -11.12 -26.50 -6.81
C ALA A 117 -11.79 -25.30 -7.53
N TYR A 118 -10.99 -24.38 -8.05
CA TYR A 118 -11.48 -23.23 -8.83
C TYR A 118 -11.55 -23.48 -10.34
N GLY A 119 -11.27 -24.71 -10.78
CA GLY A 119 -11.39 -25.12 -12.17
C GLY A 119 -10.48 -24.31 -13.11
N ILE A 120 -9.24 -24.02 -12.69
CA ILE A 120 -8.27 -23.26 -13.51
C ILE A 120 -7.77 -24.17 -14.65
N GLN A 121 -8.28 -23.95 -15.86
CA GLN A 121 -7.94 -24.73 -17.06
C GLN A 121 -6.90 -24.07 -17.94
N SER A 122 -6.70 -22.77 -17.77
CA SER A 122 -5.72 -21.99 -18.55
C SER A 122 -5.15 -20.86 -17.70
N ILE A 123 -3.92 -20.46 -18.00
CA ILE A 123 -3.23 -19.35 -17.34
C ILE A 123 -2.70 -18.34 -18.37
N PRO A 124 -2.65 -17.05 -18.02
CA PRO A 124 -3.05 -16.47 -16.76
C PRO A 124 -4.57 -16.48 -16.54
N THR A 125 -5.01 -16.64 -15.31
CA THR A 125 -6.39 -16.44 -14.88
C THR A 125 -6.38 -15.57 -13.62
N ILE A 126 -7.13 -14.48 -13.65
CA ILE A 126 -7.32 -13.63 -12.48
C ILE A 126 -8.68 -13.93 -11.88
N LEU A 127 -8.70 -14.39 -10.63
CA LEU A 127 -9.93 -14.61 -9.86
C LEU A 127 -10.25 -13.36 -9.05
N ILE A 128 -11.50 -12.96 -9.02
CA ILE A 128 -12.03 -11.89 -8.15
C ILE A 128 -12.96 -12.56 -7.15
N ILE A 129 -12.56 -12.53 -5.89
CA ILE A 129 -13.23 -13.23 -4.80
C ILE A 129 -13.71 -12.18 -3.79
N LYS A 130 -15.00 -12.15 -3.50
CA LYS A 130 -15.62 -11.23 -2.54
C LYS A 130 -16.31 -12.03 -1.45
N ASP A 131 -15.97 -11.73 -0.19
CA ASP A 131 -16.52 -12.42 0.98
C ASP A 131 -16.41 -13.97 0.89
N GLY A 132 -15.27 -14.46 0.39
CA GLY A 132 -14.99 -15.88 0.23
C GLY A 132 -15.63 -16.55 -0.98
N VAL A 133 -16.38 -15.81 -1.82
CA VAL A 133 -17.07 -16.32 -3.03
C VAL A 133 -16.46 -15.71 -4.27
N GLU A 134 -16.18 -16.53 -5.29
CA GLU A 134 -15.79 -16.03 -6.61
C GLU A 134 -16.95 -15.28 -7.25
N VAL A 135 -16.75 -14.00 -7.56
CA VAL A 135 -17.75 -13.12 -8.17
C VAL A 135 -17.47 -12.81 -9.62
N ASP A 136 -16.21 -12.93 -10.05
CA ASP A 136 -15.81 -12.70 -11.44
C ASP A 136 -14.46 -13.39 -11.73
N ARG A 137 -14.15 -13.61 -13.00
CA ARG A 137 -12.84 -14.10 -13.45
C ARG A 137 -12.44 -13.54 -14.80
N ILE A 138 -11.15 -13.36 -14.98
CA ILE A 138 -10.54 -12.94 -16.23
C ILE A 138 -9.63 -14.05 -16.70
N VAL A 139 -9.88 -14.61 -17.88
CA VAL A 139 -9.08 -15.69 -18.47
C VAL A 139 -8.24 -15.16 -19.62
N GLY A 140 -6.93 -15.40 -19.56
CA GLY A 140 -5.96 -14.94 -20.54
C GLY A 140 -5.36 -13.57 -20.23
N ALA A 141 -4.30 -13.23 -20.97
CA ALA A 141 -3.64 -11.93 -20.84
C ALA A 141 -4.49 -10.84 -21.48
N MET A 142 -4.99 -9.92 -20.67
CA MET A 142 -5.77 -8.77 -21.11
C MET A 142 -5.03 -7.45 -20.85
N PRO A 143 -5.32 -6.38 -21.62
CA PRO A 143 -4.84 -5.04 -21.34
C PRO A 143 -5.27 -4.56 -19.95
N LYS A 144 -4.43 -3.73 -19.32
CA LYS A 144 -4.66 -3.16 -17.99
C LYS A 144 -6.05 -2.56 -17.83
N GLU A 145 -6.49 -1.79 -18.81
CA GLU A 145 -7.76 -1.06 -18.79
C GLU A 145 -8.95 -2.02 -18.65
N GLN A 146 -8.86 -3.20 -19.26
CA GLN A 146 -9.91 -4.22 -19.19
C GLN A 146 -9.93 -4.91 -17.83
N ILE A 147 -8.75 -5.27 -17.30
CA ILE A 147 -8.61 -5.84 -15.95
C ILE A 147 -9.13 -4.85 -14.92
N GLU A 148 -8.73 -3.59 -15.03
CA GLU A 148 -9.16 -2.51 -14.14
C GLU A 148 -10.68 -2.26 -14.22
N ALA A 149 -11.27 -2.33 -15.41
CA ALA A 149 -12.70 -2.14 -15.60
C ALA A 149 -13.52 -3.24 -14.91
N VAL A 150 -13.05 -4.49 -14.96
CA VAL A 150 -13.69 -5.61 -14.25
C VAL A 150 -13.54 -5.44 -12.73
N LEU A 151 -12.34 -5.14 -12.26
CA LEU A 151 -12.06 -4.90 -10.83
C LEU A 151 -12.95 -3.80 -10.25
N LYS A 152 -13.12 -2.68 -10.95
CA LYS A 152 -13.95 -1.54 -10.50
C LYS A 152 -15.43 -1.85 -10.28
N LYS A 153 -15.94 -2.92 -10.87
CA LYS A 153 -17.34 -3.34 -10.63
C LYS A 153 -17.55 -3.92 -9.24
N HIS A 154 -16.45 -4.37 -8.60
CA HIS A 154 -16.50 -5.08 -7.32
C HIS A 154 -15.89 -4.27 -6.16
N LEU A 155 -15.17 -3.16 -6.46
CA LEU A 155 -14.69 -2.19 -5.48
C LEU A 155 -15.86 -1.36 -4.92
#